data_1e2d40fe8d4563e94bd92ecb18fb00db
#
_entry.id   1e2d40fe8d4563e94bd92ecb18fb00db
#
_cell.length_a   1.000
_cell.length_b   1.000
_cell.length_c   1.000
_cell.angle_alpha   90.00
_cell.angle_beta   90.00
_cell.angle_gamma   90.00
#
_symmetry.space_group_name_H-M   'P 1'
#
loop_
_entity.id
_entity.type
_entity.pdbx_description
1 polymer ?
#
loop_
_entity_poly.entity_id
_entity_poly.type
_entity_poly.pdbx_seq_one_letter_code
_entity_poly.pdbx_strand_id
1 'polypeptide(L)'
;MNEADTCQKFVVPKLQAAGWDNEPHSIAEQRTITDGRIVPVGKGFVRESPKRADYILRYERNFPLAVVEAKADWQTAGQGIQQAKEYAELLQLKFAYATNGEEIVEFDYFTGKESVIPSYPTPAELWARYTADKQISGKAGAQMLTPMNHLSGKGERYYQEIAINRAVEGILTGQRRQLLTMATGTGKTAVAFQICWKLWSAMWNRNGEHRKPKILFLADRNILVDDPMGKHFTPFGDARWKLEGGVVNKGREMYFAIYQSLAKDERRPGLYKEFPRDFFDLIIVDECHRGSARDDSNWREILNYFGAGVSARHDGHAAARGKPRHVSLLRQSHLHLQPAPGHR
;
A
#
# COMPACT_ATOMS: atom_id res chain seq x y z
N MET A 1 2.26 3.24 -39.54
CA MET A 1 2.36 4.29 -38.50
C MET A 1 3.24 3.76 -37.39
N ASN A 2 4.08 4.56 -36.75
CA ASN A 2 4.88 4.10 -35.64
C ASN A 2 4.06 4.05 -34.31
N GLU A 3 4.61 3.49 -33.28
CA GLU A 3 3.96 3.33 -31.96
C GLU A 3 3.54 4.69 -31.35
N ALA A 4 4.40 5.71 -31.44
CA ALA A 4 4.09 7.06 -30.93
C ALA A 4 2.91 7.71 -31.68
N ASP A 5 2.84 7.53 -33.02
CA ASP A 5 1.72 8.01 -33.82
C ASP A 5 0.42 7.28 -33.45
N THR A 6 0.49 5.94 -33.20
CA THR A 6 -0.65 5.14 -32.75
C THR A 6 -1.16 5.64 -31.41
N CYS A 7 -0.24 5.90 -30.46
CA CYS A 7 -0.55 6.47 -29.15
C CYS A 7 -1.35 7.77 -29.25
N GLN A 8 -0.84 8.75 -29.99
CA GLN A 8 -1.45 10.08 -30.06
C GLN A 8 -2.75 10.11 -30.87
N LYS A 9 -2.82 9.36 -31.97
CA LYS A 9 -3.98 9.43 -32.87
C LYS A 9 -5.14 8.55 -32.50
N PHE A 10 -4.87 7.42 -31.86
CA PHE A 10 -5.91 6.42 -31.62
C PHE A 10 -6.09 6.05 -30.13
N VAL A 11 -5.00 5.94 -29.35
CA VAL A 11 -5.12 5.48 -27.97
C VAL A 11 -5.63 6.59 -27.06
N VAL A 12 -4.96 7.75 -27.04
CA VAL A 12 -5.36 8.88 -26.19
C VAL A 12 -6.80 9.31 -26.44
N PRO A 13 -7.27 9.54 -27.70
CA PRO A 13 -8.65 9.94 -27.93
C PRO A 13 -9.69 8.91 -27.47
N LYS A 14 -9.39 7.60 -27.58
CA LYS A 14 -10.28 6.54 -27.08
C LYS A 14 -10.33 6.51 -25.56
N LEU A 15 -9.20 6.73 -24.87
CA LEU A 15 -9.14 6.84 -23.42
C LEU A 15 -9.89 8.08 -22.90
N GLN A 16 -9.76 9.21 -23.60
CA GLN A 16 -10.50 10.45 -23.33
C GLN A 16 -12.00 10.25 -23.53
N ALA A 17 -12.41 9.63 -24.63
CA ALA A 17 -13.81 9.29 -24.89
C ALA A 17 -14.42 8.38 -23.81
N ALA A 18 -13.60 7.52 -23.18
CA ALA A 18 -14.00 6.71 -22.03
C ALA A 18 -14.00 7.48 -20.69
N GLY A 19 -13.53 8.73 -20.67
CA GLY A 19 -13.56 9.62 -19.50
C GLY A 19 -12.34 9.54 -18.58
N TRP A 20 -11.22 8.96 -19.04
CA TRP A 20 -10.02 8.80 -18.21
C TRP A 20 -9.22 10.09 -17.99
N ASP A 21 -9.49 11.17 -18.71
CA ASP A 21 -8.90 12.50 -18.53
C ASP A 21 -9.80 13.47 -17.75
N ASN A 22 -11.00 13.05 -17.37
CA ASN A 22 -11.90 13.85 -16.54
C ASN A 22 -11.50 13.78 -15.07
N GLU A 23 -11.24 14.91 -14.44
CA GLU A 23 -10.97 14.93 -12.99
C GLU A 23 -12.07 14.20 -12.18
N PRO A 24 -11.68 13.39 -11.20
CA PRO A 24 -10.35 13.19 -10.58
C PRO A 24 -9.47 12.14 -11.28
N HIS A 25 -9.93 11.57 -12.39
CA HIS A 25 -9.21 10.54 -13.14
C HIS A 25 -8.05 11.14 -13.92
N SER A 26 -7.09 10.31 -14.32
CA SER A 26 -5.97 10.78 -15.14
C SER A 26 -5.29 9.66 -15.92
N ILE A 27 -4.77 10.04 -17.09
CA ILE A 27 -3.92 9.24 -17.94
C ILE A 27 -2.47 9.65 -17.66
N ALA A 28 -1.67 8.79 -17.04
CA ALA A 28 -0.26 9.03 -16.80
C ALA A 28 0.55 8.43 -17.97
N GLU A 29 1.06 9.31 -18.84
CA GLU A 29 1.81 8.91 -20.03
C GLU A 29 3.26 8.54 -19.70
N GLN A 30 3.77 7.55 -20.44
CA GLN A 30 5.17 7.15 -20.51
C GLN A 30 5.88 7.08 -19.13
N ARG A 31 5.25 6.46 -18.16
CA ARG A 31 5.79 6.36 -16.79
C ARG A 31 6.87 5.31 -16.68
N THR A 32 8.06 5.73 -16.31
CA THR A 32 9.13 4.81 -15.90
C THR A 32 8.70 4.08 -14.65
N ILE A 33 8.54 2.77 -14.74
CA ILE A 33 8.14 1.88 -13.64
C ILE A 33 9.38 1.54 -12.81
N THR A 34 10.49 1.17 -13.47
CA THR A 34 11.76 0.88 -12.80
C THR A 34 12.92 1.48 -13.58
N ASP A 35 13.95 1.95 -12.86
CA ASP A 35 15.21 2.40 -13.46
C ASP A 35 16.07 1.23 -14.02
N GLY A 36 15.51 0.03 -14.05
CA GLY A 36 16.19 -1.23 -14.37
C GLY A 36 16.69 -1.95 -13.11
N ARG A 37 16.55 -3.27 -13.11
CA ARG A 37 17.06 -4.14 -12.04
C ARG A 37 18.58 -4.21 -12.11
N ILE A 38 19.24 -4.12 -10.97
CA ILE A 38 20.68 -4.38 -10.87
C ILE A 38 20.87 -5.88 -10.68
N VAL A 39 21.49 -6.52 -11.67
CA VAL A 39 21.78 -7.95 -11.65
C VAL A 39 23.29 -8.16 -11.50
N PRO A 40 23.74 -8.94 -10.53
CA PRO A 40 25.15 -9.28 -10.40
C PRO A 40 25.58 -10.19 -11.57
N VAL A 41 26.65 -9.81 -12.28
CA VAL A 41 27.23 -10.58 -13.36
C VAL A 41 28.74 -10.75 -13.10
N GLY A 42 29.16 -11.96 -12.73
CA GLY A 42 30.55 -12.21 -12.33
C GLY A 42 30.97 -11.40 -11.10
N LYS A 43 32.01 -10.58 -11.23
CA LYS A 43 32.49 -9.65 -10.16
C LYS A 43 31.87 -8.25 -10.24
N GLY A 44 30.97 -8.00 -11.17
CA GLY A 44 30.34 -6.70 -11.41
C GLY A 44 28.82 -6.75 -11.31
N PHE A 45 28.19 -5.63 -11.67
CA PHE A 45 26.74 -5.49 -11.71
C PHE A 45 26.35 -4.90 -13.06
N VAL A 46 25.29 -5.43 -13.66
CA VAL A 46 24.66 -4.88 -14.86
C VAL A 46 23.27 -4.36 -14.48
N ARG A 47 22.93 -3.17 -14.93
CA ARG A 47 21.57 -2.63 -14.81
C ARG A 47 20.78 -3.05 -16.04
N GLU A 48 19.67 -3.75 -15.83
CA GLU A 48 18.71 -4.05 -16.88
C GLU A 48 18.07 -2.76 -17.43
N SER A 49 17.50 -2.82 -18.62
CA SER A 49 16.81 -1.68 -19.23
C SER A 49 15.66 -1.20 -18.33
N PRO A 50 15.46 0.12 -18.23
CA PRO A 50 14.29 0.68 -17.55
C PRO A 50 13.00 0.12 -18.16
N LYS A 51 12.04 -0.25 -17.32
CA LYS A 51 10.70 -0.62 -17.77
C LYS A 51 9.80 0.61 -17.73
N ARG A 52 9.13 0.88 -18.85
CA ARG A 52 8.29 2.04 -19.04
C ARG A 52 6.99 1.63 -19.68
N ALA A 53 5.86 1.92 -19.04
CA ALA A 53 4.53 1.71 -19.61
C ALA A 53 4.11 2.94 -20.43
N ASP A 54 3.40 2.72 -21.53
CA ASP A 54 2.88 3.82 -22.35
C ASP A 54 1.87 4.62 -21.57
N TYR A 55 0.89 3.96 -20.93
CA TYR A 55 -0.12 4.65 -20.12
C TYR A 55 -0.43 3.87 -18.85
N ILE A 56 -0.64 4.61 -17.74
CA ILE A 56 -1.24 4.11 -16.52
C ILE A 56 -2.53 4.89 -16.27
N LEU A 57 -3.64 4.17 -16.18
CA LEU A 57 -4.95 4.73 -15.92
C LEU A 57 -5.19 4.83 -14.42
N ARG A 58 -5.41 6.05 -13.93
CA ARG A 58 -5.58 6.34 -12.50
C ARG A 58 -7.02 6.72 -12.23
N TYR A 59 -7.65 6.01 -11.31
CA TYR A 59 -8.99 6.35 -10.81
C TYR A 59 -8.95 7.62 -9.95
N GLU A 60 -7.93 7.72 -9.12
CA GLU A 60 -7.54 8.91 -8.36
C GLU A 60 -6.03 9.10 -8.51
N ARG A 61 -5.52 10.29 -8.18
CA ARG A 61 -4.10 10.64 -8.33
C ARG A 61 -3.13 9.57 -7.82
N ASN A 62 -3.43 8.95 -6.68
CA ASN A 62 -2.60 7.92 -6.06
C ASN A 62 -3.25 6.53 -6.09
N PHE A 63 -4.19 6.31 -7.02
CA PHE A 63 -4.87 5.02 -7.16
C PHE A 63 -4.91 4.56 -8.63
N PRO A 64 -3.85 3.92 -9.11
CA PRO A 64 -3.83 3.34 -10.45
C PRO A 64 -4.70 2.09 -10.51
N LEU A 65 -5.46 1.91 -11.59
CA LEU A 65 -6.32 0.74 -11.83
C LEU A 65 -5.82 -0.14 -12.96
N ALA A 66 -5.28 0.46 -14.04
CA ALA A 66 -4.94 -0.27 -15.25
C ALA A 66 -3.66 0.26 -15.90
N VAL A 67 -3.07 -0.57 -16.75
CA VAL A 67 -1.98 -0.22 -17.65
C VAL A 67 -2.42 -0.46 -19.09
N VAL A 68 -1.95 0.38 -19.99
CA VAL A 68 -2.17 0.25 -21.44
C VAL A 68 -0.81 0.26 -22.13
N GLU A 69 -0.62 -0.70 -23.04
CA GLU A 69 0.54 -0.84 -23.90
C GLU A 69 0.09 -0.68 -25.35
N ALA A 70 0.72 0.20 -26.08
CA ALA A 70 0.43 0.42 -27.49
C ALA A 70 1.44 -0.28 -28.39
N LYS A 71 1.01 -0.70 -29.57
CA LYS A 71 1.85 -1.23 -30.63
C LYS A 71 1.60 -0.47 -31.92
N ALA A 72 2.54 -0.54 -32.84
CA ALA A 72 2.37 0.03 -34.17
C ALA A 72 1.16 -0.60 -34.90
N ASP A 73 0.50 0.15 -35.75
CA ASP A 73 -0.73 -0.25 -36.45
C ASP A 73 -0.59 -1.52 -37.31
N TRP A 74 0.62 -1.81 -37.78
CA TRP A 74 0.93 -3.02 -38.55
C TRP A 74 1.18 -4.27 -37.67
N GLN A 75 1.20 -4.12 -36.34
CA GLN A 75 1.33 -5.23 -35.38
C GLN A 75 -0.06 -5.60 -34.84
N THR A 76 -0.20 -6.83 -34.36
CA THR A 76 -1.43 -7.23 -33.65
C THR A 76 -1.44 -6.69 -32.23
N ALA A 77 -2.59 -6.29 -31.72
CA ALA A 77 -2.74 -5.85 -30.33
C ALA A 77 -2.28 -6.93 -29.34
N GLY A 78 -2.50 -8.21 -29.67
CA GLY A 78 -2.06 -9.36 -28.85
C GLY A 78 -0.55 -9.42 -28.61
N GLN A 79 0.29 -8.83 -29.47
CA GLN A 79 1.73 -8.79 -29.25
C GLN A 79 2.13 -7.89 -28.07
N GLY A 80 1.31 -6.89 -27.72
CA GLY A 80 1.54 -6.01 -26.57
C GLY A 80 1.02 -6.56 -25.24
N ILE A 81 0.09 -7.53 -25.26
CA ILE A 81 -0.61 -7.94 -24.04
C ILE A 81 0.30 -8.58 -23.00
N GLN A 82 1.32 -9.34 -23.44
CA GLN A 82 2.27 -9.95 -22.52
C GLN A 82 3.09 -8.87 -21.78
N GLN A 83 3.51 -7.84 -22.48
CA GLN A 83 4.22 -6.70 -21.90
C GLN A 83 3.31 -5.90 -20.94
N ALA A 84 2.06 -5.68 -21.32
CA ALA A 84 1.07 -5.04 -20.44
C ALA A 84 0.81 -5.87 -19.16
N LYS A 85 0.74 -7.21 -19.27
CA LYS A 85 0.64 -8.12 -18.12
C LYS A 85 1.86 -7.99 -17.20
N GLU A 86 3.07 -8.00 -17.71
CA GLU A 86 4.29 -7.82 -16.91
C GLU A 86 4.26 -6.48 -16.15
N TYR A 87 3.81 -5.41 -16.77
CA TYR A 87 3.68 -4.12 -16.12
C TYR A 87 2.58 -4.09 -15.07
N ALA A 88 1.43 -4.72 -15.37
CA ALA A 88 0.37 -4.87 -14.39
C ALA A 88 0.80 -5.66 -13.16
N GLU A 89 1.57 -6.73 -13.33
CA GLU A 89 2.14 -7.50 -12.22
C GLU A 89 3.11 -6.69 -11.38
N LEU A 90 4.04 -5.96 -12.01
CA LEU A 90 4.98 -5.07 -11.32
C LEU A 90 4.28 -3.98 -10.51
N LEU A 91 3.22 -3.40 -11.06
CA LEU A 91 2.41 -2.36 -10.44
C LEU A 91 1.27 -2.92 -9.59
N GLN A 92 1.10 -4.25 -9.57
CA GLN A 92 0.01 -4.97 -8.91
C GLN A 92 -1.39 -4.50 -9.33
N LEU A 93 -1.54 -4.10 -10.58
CA LEU A 93 -2.80 -3.71 -11.18
C LEU A 93 -3.65 -4.94 -11.55
N LYS A 94 -4.93 -4.74 -11.73
CA LYS A 94 -5.89 -5.81 -12.01
C LYS A 94 -6.39 -5.82 -13.45
N PHE A 95 -6.07 -4.80 -14.21
CA PHE A 95 -6.44 -4.69 -15.61
C PHE A 95 -5.24 -4.30 -16.45
N ALA A 96 -5.02 -5.04 -17.54
CA ALA A 96 -3.98 -4.78 -18.51
C ALA A 96 -4.60 -4.70 -19.90
N TYR A 97 -4.23 -3.69 -20.65
CA TYR A 97 -4.70 -3.48 -22.01
C TYR A 97 -3.54 -3.44 -22.99
N ALA A 98 -3.74 -4.00 -24.16
CA ALA A 98 -2.88 -3.79 -25.32
C ALA A 98 -3.69 -3.35 -26.52
N THR A 99 -3.12 -2.49 -27.37
CA THR A 99 -3.79 -1.97 -28.55
C THR A 99 -2.81 -1.64 -29.66
N ASN A 100 -3.26 -1.75 -30.91
CA ASN A 100 -2.57 -1.24 -32.10
C ASN A 100 -3.28 -0.01 -32.70
N GLY A 101 -4.23 0.55 -31.96
CA GLY A 101 -5.06 1.68 -32.41
C GLY A 101 -6.42 1.27 -32.99
N GLU A 102 -6.54 0.09 -33.59
CA GLU A 102 -7.79 -0.48 -34.12
C GLU A 102 -8.45 -1.43 -33.14
N GLU A 103 -7.70 -2.44 -32.73
CA GLU A 103 -8.13 -3.46 -31.80
C GLU A 103 -7.66 -3.14 -30.37
N ILE A 104 -8.47 -3.50 -29.37
CA ILE A 104 -8.14 -3.39 -27.95
C ILE A 104 -8.29 -4.79 -27.33
N VAL A 105 -7.20 -5.29 -26.75
CA VAL A 105 -7.19 -6.54 -25.98
C VAL A 105 -7.12 -6.22 -24.51
N GLU A 106 -8.06 -6.74 -23.72
CA GLU A 106 -8.08 -6.65 -22.27
C GLU A 106 -7.62 -7.98 -21.65
N PHE A 107 -6.82 -7.90 -20.61
CA PHE A 107 -6.61 -8.99 -19.67
C PHE A 107 -7.09 -8.59 -18.28
N ASP A 108 -8.03 -9.34 -17.74
CA ASP A 108 -8.61 -9.15 -16.42
C ASP A 108 -8.03 -10.19 -15.45
N TYR A 109 -7.23 -9.71 -14.47
CA TYR A 109 -6.59 -10.57 -13.46
C TYR A 109 -7.56 -11.18 -12.45
N PHE A 110 -8.77 -10.67 -12.31
CA PHE A 110 -9.78 -11.27 -11.44
C PHE A 110 -10.36 -12.54 -12.06
N THR A 111 -10.64 -12.47 -13.35
CA THR A 111 -11.24 -13.59 -14.09
C THR A 111 -10.21 -14.47 -14.78
N GLY A 112 -8.98 -13.99 -14.96
CA GLY A 112 -7.94 -14.64 -15.76
C GLY A 112 -8.23 -14.65 -17.26
N LYS A 113 -9.22 -13.89 -17.74
CA LYS A 113 -9.65 -13.89 -19.15
C LYS A 113 -8.94 -12.82 -19.96
N GLU A 114 -8.60 -13.20 -21.17
CA GLU A 114 -8.16 -12.33 -22.24
C GLU A 114 -9.28 -12.18 -23.27
N SER A 115 -9.63 -10.97 -23.65
CA SER A 115 -10.72 -10.70 -24.59
C SER A 115 -10.48 -9.45 -25.42
N VAL A 116 -10.95 -9.48 -26.66
CA VAL A 116 -11.05 -8.28 -27.48
C VAL A 116 -12.28 -7.50 -27.07
N ILE A 117 -12.11 -6.20 -26.85
CA ILE A 117 -13.18 -5.29 -26.43
C ILE A 117 -13.37 -4.16 -27.44
N PRO A 118 -14.61 -3.66 -27.62
CA PRO A 118 -14.89 -2.62 -28.60
C PRO A 118 -14.42 -1.22 -28.19
N SER A 119 -14.32 -0.96 -26.87
CA SER A 119 -13.92 0.31 -26.29
C SER A 119 -13.32 0.10 -24.90
N TYR A 120 -12.52 1.06 -24.43
CA TYR A 120 -12.05 1.04 -23.05
C TYR A 120 -13.21 1.20 -22.08
N PRO A 121 -13.24 0.43 -20.97
CA PRO A 121 -14.18 0.68 -19.89
C PRO A 121 -13.98 2.07 -19.27
N THR A 122 -15.05 2.66 -18.82
CA THR A 122 -15.00 3.91 -18.06
C THR A 122 -14.32 3.72 -16.71
N PRO A 123 -13.78 4.78 -16.08
CA PRO A 123 -13.25 4.69 -14.71
C PRO A 123 -14.23 4.06 -13.73
N ALA A 124 -15.52 4.44 -13.81
CA ALA A 124 -16.56 3.92 -12.93
C ALA A 124 -16.81 2.41 -13.11
N GLU A 125 -16.78 1.91 -14.35
CA GLU A 125 -16.92 0.47 -14.64
C GLU A 125 -15.74 -0.32 -14.09
N LEU A 126 -14.49 0.14 -14.27
CA LEU A 126 -13.33 -0.55 -13.71
C LEU A 126 -13.32 -0.51 -12.18
N TRP A 127 -13.71 0.61 -11.58
CA TRP A 127 -13.84 0.73 -10.15
C TRP A 127 -14.91 -0.21 -9.59
N ALA A 128 -16.05 -0.30 -10.26
CA ALA A 128 -17.10 -1.23 -9.88
C ALA A 128 -16.65 -2.70 -9.94
N ARG A 129 -15.95 -3.10 -11.01
CA ARG A 129 -15.35 -4.44 -11.14
C ARG A 129 -14.33 -4.70 -10.02
N TYR A 130 -13.44 -3.73 -9.73
CA TYR A 130 -12.44 -3.83 -8.68
C TYR A 130 -13.07 -4.02 -7.31
N THR A 131 -14.06 -3.18 -6.95
CA THR A 131 -14.71 -3.22 -5.64
C THR A 131 -15.61 -4.43 -5.46
N ALA A 132 -16.25 -4.89 -6.52
CA ALA A 132 -17.09 -6.11 -6.50
C ALA A 132 -16.27 -7.36 -6.21
N ASP A 133 -15.14 -7.57 -6.92
CA ASP A 133 -14.27 -8.72 -6.69
C ASP A 133 -13.68 -8.72 -5.28
N LYS A 134 -13.22 -7.57 -4.83
CA LYS A 134 -12.63 -7.39 -3.50
C LYS A 134 -13.65 -7.31 -2.37
N GLN A 135 -14.95 -7.35 -2.67
CA GLN A 135 -16.04 -7.19 -1.72
C GLN A 135 -15.90 -5.92 -0.86
N ILE A 136 -15.46 -4.83 -1.50
CA ILE A 136 -15.23 -3.54 -0.84
C ILE A 136 -16.56 -2.78 -0.78
N SER A 137 -17.00 -2.42 0.44
CA SER A 137 -18.20 -1.59 0.61
C SER A 137 -17.98 -0.17 0.06
N GLY A 138 -19.05 0.53 -0.31
CA GLY A 138 -18.95 1.92 -0.79
C GLY A 138 -18.23 2.85 0.18
N LYS A 139 -18.45 2.69 1.50
CA LYS A 139 -17.74 3.45 2.55
C LYS A 139 -16.25 3.13 2.53
N ALA A 140 -15.86 1.86 2.49
CA ALA A 140 -14.46 1.46 2.44
C ALA A 140 -13.80 1.92 1.14
N GLY A 141 -14.50 1.83 0.02
CA GLY A 141 -14.02 2.34 -1.27
C GLY A 141 -13.71 3.84 -1.22
N ALA A 142 -14.63 4.66 -0.70
CA ALA A 142 -14.39 6.08 -0.52
C ALA A 142 -13.20 6.37 0.42
N GLN A 143 -13.03 5.59 1.48
CA GLN A 143 -11.90 5.71 2.39
C GLN A 143 -10.57 5.29 1.74
N MET A 144 -10.57 4.29 0.84
CA MET A 144 -9.38 3.91 0.05
C MET A 144 -8.89 5.04 -0.85
N LEU A 145 -9.81 5.81 -1.40
CA LEU A 145 -9.53 6.92 -2.33
C LEU A 145 -9.09 8.20 -1.63
N THR A 146 -9.08 8.25 -0.29
CA THR A 146 -8.58 9.41 0.46
C THR A 146 -7.18 9.80 -0.02
N PRO A 147 -6.93 11.07 -0.36
CA PRO A 147 -5.64 11.52 -0.90
C PRO A 147 -4.48 11.29 0.07
N MET A 148 -3.31 11.03 -0.49
CA MET A 148 -2.04 11.03 0.25
C MET A 148 -1.62 12.47 0.60
N ASN A 149 -0.79 12.62 1.61
CA ASN A 149 -0.21 13.91 1.98
C ASN A 149 1.04 14.23 1.16
N HIS A 150 1.05 15.36 0.47
CA HIS A 150 2.12 15.75 -0.46
C HIS A 150 3.08 16.80 0.12
N LEU A 151 3.39 16.75 1.40
CA LEU A 151 4.20 17.76 2.11
C LEU A 151 5.62 17.97 1.58
N SER A 152 6.23 16.98 0.95
CA SER A 152 7.68 17.04 0.65
C SER A 152 8.03 17.47 -0.76
N GLY A 153 7.08 17.72 -1.64
CA GLY A 153 7.33 17.99 -3.06
C GLY A 153 7.99 16.84 -3.83
N LYS A 154 8.33 15.75 -3.15
CA LYS A 154 8.83 14.51 -3.74
C LYS A 154 7.65 13.59 -3.99
N GLY A 155 7.42 13.22 -5.25
CA GLY A 155 6.44 12.21 -5.60
C GLY A 155 6.76 10.87 -4.95
N GLU A 156 5.72 10.15 -4.56
CA GLU A 156 5.86 8.79 -4.06
C GLU A 156 6.44 7.90 -5.17
N ARG A 157 7.32 6.99 -4.76
CA ARG A 157 7.81 5.96 -5.67
C ARG A 157 6.72 4.89 -5.86
N TYR A 158 6.61 4.32 -7.05
CA TYR A 158 5.57 3.34 -7.39
C TYR A 158 5.40 2.23 -6.33
N TYR A 159 6.50 1.69 -5.78
CA TYR A 159 6.45 0.64 -4.77
C TYR A 159 5.92 1.14 -3.41
N GLN A 160 6.10 2.43 -3.08
CA GLN A 160 5.50 3.05 -1.89
C GLN A 160 3.98 3.18 -2.09
N GLU A 161 3.55 3.65 -3.26
CA GLU A 161 2.13 3.74 -3.63
C GLU A 161 1.44 2.37 -3.54
N ILE A 162 2.07 1.32 -4.08
CA ILE A 162 1.57 -0.05 -3.96
C ILE A 162 1.46 -0.48 -2.48
N ALA A 163 2.52 -0.28 -1.69
CA ALA A 163 2.55 -0.69 -0.28
C ALA A 163 1.46 0.03 0.54
N ILE A 164 1.28 1.34 0.32
CA ILE A 164 0.28 2.15 1.00
C ILE A 164 -1.13 1.68 0.64
N ASN A 165 -1.43 1.57 -0.66
CA ASN A 165 -2.77 1.20 -1.13
C ASN A 165 -3.13 -0.22 -0.68
N ARG A 166 -2.20 -1.18 -0.75
CA ARG A 166 -2.41 -2.55 -0.25
C ARG A 166 -2.65 -2.62 1.24
N ALA A 167 -1.86 -1.86 2.02
CA ALA A 167 -2.04 -1.83 3.47
C ALA A 167 -3.40 -1.23 3.84
N VAL A 168 -3.79 -0.12 3.22
CA VAL A 168 -5.08 0.53 3.45
C VAL A 168 -6.23 -0.38 3.01
N GLU A 169 -6.16 -1.00 1.81
CA GLU A 169 -7.13 -1.99 1.34
C GLU A 169 -7.33 -3.10 2.39
N GLY A 170 -6.24 -3.73 2.80
CA GLY A 170 -6.31 -4.82 3.77
C GLY A 170 -6.90 -4.38 5.12
N ILE A 171 -6.56 -3.19 5.63
CA ILE A 171 -7.15 -2.65 6.85
C ILE A 171 -8.67 -2.45 6.68
N LEU A 172 -9.09 -1.86 5.58
CA LEU A 172 -10.50 -1.54 5.32
C LEU A 172 -11.34 -2.79 5.05
N THR A 173 -10.77 -3.81 4.41
CA THR A 173 -11.43 -5.10 4.15
C THR A 173 -11.37 -6.08 5.33
N GLY A 174 -10.76 -5.69 6.44
CA GLY A 174 -10.84 -6.47 7.67
C GLY A 174 -9.62 -7.33 7.98
N GLN A 175 -8.55 -7.27 7.21
CA GLN A 175 -7.31 -7.95 7.54
C GLN A 175 -6.79 -7.48 8.89
N ARG A 176 -6.61 -8.43 9.81
CA ARG A 176 -6.19 -8.11 11.18
C ARG A 176 -4.70 -7.87 11.30
N ARG A 177 -3.90 -8.45 10.41
CA ARG A 177 -2.44 -8.41 10.44
C ARG A 177 -1.90 -8.29 9.04
N GLN A 178 -0.91 -7.45 8.90
CA GLN A 178 -0.19 -7.26 7.64
C GLN A 178 1.29 -7.14 7.93
N LEU A 179 2.10 -7.67 7.02
CA LEU A 179 3.55 -7.58 7.04
C LEU A 179 4.00 -6.83 5.79
N LEU A 180 4.64 -5.69 5.98
CA LEU A 180 5.26 -4.93 4.90
C LEU A 180 6.76 -5.13 4.94
N THR A 181 7.30 -5.82 3.95
CA THR A 181 8.73 -6.03 3.81
C THR A 181 9.30 -5.04 2.80
N MET A 182 10.17 -4.17 3.25
CA MET A 182 10.77 -3.11 2.42
C MET A 182 12.28 -3.02 2.69
N ALA A 183 13.06 -2.79 1.63
CA ALA A 183 14.50 -2.59 1.75
C ALA A 183 14.86 -1.34 2.59
N THR A 184 16.09 -1.31 3.08
CA THR A 184 16.59 -0.12 3.79
C THR A 184 16.65 1.08 2.84
N GLY A 185 16.29 2.25 3.34
CA GLY A 185 16.33 3.50 2.55
C GLY A 185 15.18 3.63 1.55
N THR A 186 14.23 2.69 1.49
CA THR A 186 13.08 2.76 0.58
C THR A 186 11.92 3.60 1.12
N GLY A 187 12.05 4.19 2.31
CA GLY A 187 11.05 5.09 2.89
C GLY A 187 9.95 4.41 3.67
N LYS A 188 10.25 3.35 4.43
CA LYS A 188 9.28 2.66 5.31
C LYS A 188 8.49 3.62 6.20
N THR A 189 9.18 4.58 6.82
CA THR A 189 8.55 5.60 7.68
C THR A 189 7.56 6.48 6.90
N ALA A 190 7.89 6.85 5.67
CA ALA A 190 6.97 7.60 4.81
C ALA A 190 5.73 6.76 4.44
N VAL A 191 5.91 5.47 4.17
CA VAL A 191 4.78 4.54 3.93
C VAL A 191 3.90 4.42 5.17
N ALA A 192 4.49 4.24 6.36
CA ALA A 192 3.73 4.21 7.62
C ALA A 192 2.96 5.51 7.86
N PHE A 193 3.61 6.65 7.64
CA PHE A 193 2.96 7.96 7.73
C PHE A 193 1.76 8.06 6.80
N GLN A 194 1.90 7.70 5.52
CA GLN A 194 0.82 7.79 4.54
C GLN A 194 -0.35 6.85 4.86
N ILE A 195 -0.08 5.65 5.36
CA ILE A 195 -1.13 4.74 5.84
C ILE A 195 -1.92 5.41 6.98
N CYS A 196 -1.22 5.94 7.98
CA CYS A 196 -1.85 6.67 9.09
C CYS A 196 -2.65 7.87 8.58
N TRP A 197 -2.06 8.66 7.66
CA TRP A 197 -2.68 9.85 7.10
C TRP A 197 -3.99 9.55 6.38
N LYS A 198 -3.99 8.56 5.48
CA LYS A 198 -5.21 8.16 4.75
C LYS A 198 -6.31 7.74 5.71
N LEU A 199 -6.01 6.88 6.67
CA LEU A 199 -6.99 6.38 7.64
C LEU A 199 -7.49 7.49 8.59
N TRP A 200 -6.60 8.38 9.04
CA TRP A 200 -6.94 9.50 9.91
C TRP A 200 -7.78 10.54 9.17
N SER A 201 -7.41 10.88 7.94
CA SER A 201 -8.16 11.83 7.11
C SER A 201 -9.54 11.28 6.71
N ALA A 202 -9.62 9.97 6.45
CA ALA A 202 -10.87 9.26 6.17
C ALA A 202 -11.77 9.05 7.39
N MET A 203 -11.35 9.48 8.59
CA MET A 203 -12.04 9.23 9.87
C MET A 203 -12.35 7.73 10.07
N TRP A 204 -11.46 6.87 9.52
CA TRP A 204 -11.61 5.44 9.72
C TRP A 204 -11.31 5.07 11.17
N ASN A 205 -12.14 4.24 11.76
CA ASN A 205 -11.85 3.52 12.98
C ASN A 205 -12.54 2.15 12.91
N ARG A 206 -12.08 1.21 13.70
CA ARG A 206 -12.56 -0.17 13.65
C ARG A 206 -14.04 -0.34 13.99
N ASN A 207 -14.63 0.61 14.73
CA ASN A 207 -16.04 0.55 15.16
C ASN A 207 -16.96 1.27 14.16
N GLY A 208 -16.41 2.00 13.18
CA GLY A 208 -17.20 2.79 12.23
C GLY A 208 -17.83 4.04 12.82
N GLU A 209 -17.36 4.48 13.99
CA GLU A 209 -17.81 5.68 14.70
C GLU A 209 -17.38 6.97 13.97
N HIS A 210 -18.06 8.08 14.26
CA HIS A 210 -17.69 9.38 13.71
C HIS A 210 -16.57 10.04 14.54
N ARG A 211 -15.38 9.46 14.49
CA ARG A 211 -14.16 9.94 15.15
C ARG A 211 -12.90 9.56 14.37
N LYS A 212 -11.83 10.25 14.65
CA LYS A 212 -10.48 9.88 14.17
C LYS A 212 -10.02 8.56 14.81
N PRO A 213 -9.17 7.77 14.11
CA PRO A 213 -8.59 6.56 14.69
C PRO A 213 -7.62 6.90 15.83
N LYS A 214 -7.53 6.01 16.81
CA LYS A 214 -6.45 5.95 17.80
C LYS A 214 -5.38 5.01 17.25
N ILE A 215 -4.20 5.54 16.95
CA ILE A 215 -3.10 4.80 16.32
C ILE A 215 -1.89 4.78 17.23
N LEU A 216 -1.32 3.59 17.44
CA LEU A 216 -0.09 3.41 18.21
C LEU A 216 1.06 3.05 17.24
N PHE A 217 2.11 3.86 17.24
CA PHE A 217 3.36 3.61 16.52
C PHE A 217 4.41 3.12 17.53
N LEU A 218 4.88 1.89 17.36
CA LEU A 218 5.85 1.23 18.21
C LEU A 218 7.18 1.04 17.48
N ALA A 219 8.29 1.31 18.16
CA ALA A 219 9.63 1.03 17.67
C ALA A 219 10.53 0.48 18.80
N ASP A 220 11.74 0.03 18.44
CA ASP A 220 12.70 -0.53 19.40
C ASP A 220 13.58 0.53 20.07
N ARG A 221 13.72 1.73 19.43
CA ARG A 221 14.63 2.80 19.90
C ARG A 221 14.00 4.17 19.80
N ASN A 222 14.40 5.07 20.70
CA ASN A 222 13.92 6.46 20.72
C ASN A 222 14.11 7.16 19.37
N ILE A 223 15.26 7.00 18.71
CA ILE A 223 15.52 7.65 17.40
C ILE A 223 14.48 7.22 16.34
N LEU A 224 13.97 5.98 16.39
CA LEU A 224 12.93 5.49 15.49
C LEU A 224 11.52 5.95 15.87
N VAL A 225 11.38 6.64 16.99
CA VAL A 225 10.17 7.30 17.44
C VAL A 225 10.27 8.81 17.21
N ASP A 226 11.35 9.42 17.67
CA ASP A 226 11.52 10.89 17.67
C ASP A 226 11.65 11.44 16.25
N ASP A 227 12.44 10.77 15.40
CA ASP A 227 12.67 11.19 14.02
C ASP A 227 11.37 11.16 13.18
N PRO A 228 10.60 10.05 13.14
CA PRO A 228 9.28 10.04 12.50
C PRO A 228 8.33 11.09 13.06
N MET A 229 8.19 11.17 14.38
CA MET A 229 7.29 12.09 15.04
C MET A 229 7.63 13.55 14.73
N GLY A 230 8.93 13.90 14.72
CA GLY A 230 9.43 15.26 14.49
C GLY A 230 9.49 15.67 13.01
N LYS A 231 9.56 14.72 12.07
CA LYS A 231 9.73 15.00 10.64
C LYS A 231 8.50 14.62 9.82
N HIS A 232 8.18 13.32 9.72
CA HIS A 232 7.13 12.82 8.84
C HIS A 232 5.72 13.03 9.38
N PHE A 233 5.54 12.86 10.69
CA PHE A 233 4.23 12.94 11.32
C PHE A 233 3.84 14.35 11.80
N THR A 234 4.61 15.37 11.45
CA THR A 234 4.29 16.78 11.77
C THR A 234 2.92 17.25 11.32
N PRO A 235 2.35 16.76 10.17
CA PRO A 235 1.01 17.16 9.75
C PRO A 235 -0.12 16.81 10.70
N PHE A 236 0.09 15.85 11.61
CA PHE A 236 -0.91 15.51 12.62
C PHE A 236 -1.00 16.55 13.76
N GLY A 237 -0.09 17.54 13.79
CA GLY A 237 -0.12 18.61 14.78
C GLY A 237 -0.20 18.10 16.21
N ASP A 238 -1.14 18.62 16.98
CA ASP A 238 -1.37 18.27 18.38
C ASP A 238 -2.01 16.89 18.60
N ALA A 239 -2.44 16.21 17.54
CA ALA A 239 -2.91 14.82 17.64
C ALA A 239 -1.82 13.84 18.10
N ARG A 240 -0.53 14.23 17.98
CA ARG A 240 0.63 13.40 18.35
C ARG A 240 0.90 13.43 19.86
N TRP A 241 1.27 12.28 20.39
CA TRP A 241 1.68 12.15 21.79
C TRP A 241 2.75 11.07 21.96
N LYS A 242 3.88 11.41 22.58
CA LYS A 242 4.89 10.43 22.95
C LYS A 242 4.59 9.86 24.34
N LEU A 243 4.53 8.54 24.43
CA LEU A 243 4.33 7.83 25.70
C LEU A 243 5.70 7.59 26.34
N GLU A 244 6.08 8.47 27.25
CA GLU A 244 7.33 8.42 27.99
C GLU A 244 7.13 8.92 29.42
N GLY A 245 8.03 8.52 30.34
CA GLY A 245 8.02 8.99 31.74
C GLY A 245 6.76 8.60 32.53
N GLY A 246 6.02 7.58 32.07
CA GLY A 246 4.79 7.13 32.73
C GLY A 246 3.57 8.06 32.58
N VAL A 247 3.63 9.08 31.70
CA VAL A 247 2.54 10.01 31.47
C VAL A 247 1.61 9.55 30.36
N VAL A 248 0.33 9.36 30.68
CA VAL A 248 -0.71 8.93 29.76
C VAL A 248 -1.68 10.08 29.47
N ASN A 249 -1.86 10.40 28.19
CA ASN A 249 -2.89 11.31 27.73
C ASN A 249 -3.81 10.56 26.74
N LYS A 250 -5.04 10.24 27.15
CA LYS A 250 -6.02 9.50 26.33
C LYS A 250 -6.74 10.36 25.31
N GLY A 251 -6.55 11.68 25.35
CA GLY A 251 -7.22 12.62 24.43
C GLY A 251 -6.62 12.73 23.03
N ARG A 252 -5.46 12.12 22.79
CA ARG A 252 -4.75 12.21 21.51
C ARG A 252 -5.14 11.08 20.56
N GLU A 253 -4.75 11.18 19.28
CA GLU A 253 -5.05 10.21 18.24
C GLU A 253 -3.82 9.40 17.82
N MET A 254 -2.63 10.03 17.78
CA MET A 254 -1.37 9.43 17.33
C MET A 254 -0.43 9.26 18.50
N TYR A 255 -0.20 8.02 18.90
CA TYR A 255 0.67 7.67 20.02
C TYR A 255 1.98 7.05 19.53
N PHE A 256 3.09 7.49 20.11
CA PHE A 256 4.43 7.05 19.78
C PHE A 256 5.11 6.50 21.02
N ALA A 257 5.70 5.31 20.94
CA ALA A 257 6.40 4.70 22.05
C ALA A 257 7.49 3.74 21.60
N ILE A 258 8.48 3.54 22.46
CA ILE A 258 9.32 2.35 22.40
C ILE A 258 8.68 1.25 23.24
N TYR A 259 8.84 -0.04 22.81
CA TYR A 259 8.16 -1.11 23.54
C TYR A 259 8.69 -1.29 24.97
N GLN A 260 9.98 -0.96 25.21
CA GLN A 260 10.56 -1.01 26.54
C GLN A 260 9.86 -0.05 27.50
N SER A 261 9.58 1.19 27.08
CA SER A 261 8.91 2.17 27.95
C SER A 261 7.46 1.79 28.22
N LEU A 262 6.77 1.13 27.28
CA LEU A 262 5.41 0.65 27.51
C LEU A 262 5.33 -0.62 28.35
N ALA A 263 6.27 -1.56 28.16
CA ALA A 263 6.26 -2.84 28.86
C ALA A 263 6.92 -2.79 30.24
N LYS A 264 8.03 -2.07 30.36
CA LYS A 264 8.94 -2.13 31.52
C LYS A 264 9.48 -0.77 31.95
N ASP A 265 8.67 0.29 31.87
CA ASP A 265 9.06 1.56 32.46
C ASP A 265 9.32 1.36 33.97
N GLU A 266 10.49 1.84 34.46
CA GLU A 266 10.87 1.65 35.87
C GLU A 266 9.88 2.30 36.84
N ARG A 267 9.23 3.37 36.41
CA ARG A 267 8.25 4.12 37.21
C ARG A 267 6.86 3.48 37.18
N ARG A 268 6.48 2.86 36.04
CA ARG A 268 5.17 2.24 35.82
C ARG A 268 5.28 0.99 34.94
N PRO A 269 5.67 -0.16 35.50
CA PRO A 269 5.71 -1.41 34.75
C PRO A 269 4.36 -1.75 34.14
N GLY A 270 4.35 -2.00 32.82
CA GLY A 270 3.13 -2.32 32.09
C GLY A 270 2.25 -1.11 31.84
N LEU A 271 2.83 0.05 31.49
CA LEU A 271 2.12 1.29 31.15
C LEU A 271 1.02 1.09 30.10
N TYR A 272 1.17 0.14 29.17
CA TYR A 272 0.14 -0.21 28.20
C TYR A 272 -1.19 -0.65 28.84
N LYS A 273 -1.19 -1.16 30.07
CA LYS A 273 -2.39 -1.60 30.82
C LYS A 273 -3.26 -0.42 31.31
N GLU A 274 -2.72 0.80 31.30
CA GLU A 274 -3.48 2.01 31.57
C GLU A 274 -4.52 2.32 30.48
N PHE A 275 -4.34 1.75 29.28
CA PHE A 275 -5.27 1.87 28.18
C PHE A 275 -6.25 0.69 28.19
N PRO A 276 -7.53 0.91 27.89
CA PRO A 276 -8.46 -0.18 27.61
C PRO A 276 -7.93 -1.09 26.50
N ARG A 277 -8.24 -2.38 26.56
CA ARG A 277 -7.79 -3.35 25.54
C ARG A 277 -8.22 -3.01 24.13
N ASP A 278 -9.26 -2.24 24.00
CA ASP A 278 -9.86 -1.80 22.76
C ASP A 278 -9.56 -0.34 22.44
N PHE A 279 -8.62 0.30 23.08
CA PHE A 279 -8.33 1.72 22.90
C PHE A 279 -7.78 2.04 21.51
N PHE A 280 -6.84 1.25 20.99
CA PHE A 280 -6.22 1.50 19.69
C PHE A 280 -6.98 0.82 18.56
N ASP A 281 -7.23 1.55 17.48
CA ASP A 281 -7.82 1.04 16.24
C ASP A 281 -6.77 0.39 15.36
N LEU A 282 -5.54 0.92 15.35
CA LEU A 282 -4.40 0.45 14.57
C LEU A 282 -3.12 0.49 15.41
N ILE A 283 -2.30 -0.54 15.29
CA ILE A 283 -0.96 -0.57 15.86
C ILE A 283 0.04 -0.80 14.72
N ILE A 284 1.02 0.08 14.59
CA ILE A 284 2.12 -0.04 13.66
C ILE A 284 3.38 -0.37 14.45
N VAL A 285 4.09 -1.43 14.04
CA VAL A 285 5.35 -1.84 14.66
C VAL A 285 6.47 -1.68 13.64
N ASP A 286 7.41 -0.80 13.91
CA ASP A 286 8.59 -0.60 13.08
C ASP A 286 9.74 -1.47 13.57
N GLU A 287 10.54 -2.00 12.61
CA GLU A 287 11.73 -2.83 12.85
C GLU A 287 11.48 -4.03 13.79
N CYS A 288 10.32 -4.68 13.70
CA CYS A 288 9.91 -5.78 14.59
C CYS A 288 10.80 -7.05 14.55
N HIS A 289 11.83 -7.08 13.69
CA HIS A 289 12.82 -8.15 13.58
C HIS A 289 14.11 -7.87 14.36
N ARG A 290 14.29 -6.66 14.90
CA ARG A 290 15.43 -6.25 15.70
C ARG A 290 15.09 -6.40 17.16
N GLY A 291 15.81 -7.27 17.85
CA GLY A 291 15.68 -7.41 19.28
C GLY A 291 16.28 -8.72 19.77
N SER A 292 16.69 -8.73 21.04
CA SER A 292 16.99 -9.97 21.74
C SER A 292 15.69 -10.77 21.92
N ALA A 293 15.78 -12.07 22.22
CA ALA A 293 14.61 -12.89 22.56
C ALA A 293 13.75 -12.28 23.70
N ARG A 294 14.33 -11.38 24.52
CA ARG A 294 13.61 -10.63 25.56
C ARG A 294 12.81 -9.46 24.98
N ASP A 295 13.34 -8.78 23.96
CA ASP A 295 12.62 -7.67 23.30
C ASP A 295 11.46 -8.21 22.46
N ASP A 296 11.62 -9.37 21.84
CA ASP A 296 10.55 -10.09 21.14
C ASP A 296 9.38 -10.43 22.08
N SER A 297 9.62 -10.64 23.36
CA SER A 297 8.55 -10.88 24.33
C SER A 297 7.75 -9.61 24.67
N ASN A 298 8.40 -8.44 24.71
CA ASN A 298 7.78 -7.20 25.15
C ASN A 298 6.76 -6.64 24.14
N TRP A 299 7.13 -6.52 22.85
CA TRP A 299 6.18 -6.03 21.86
C TRP A 299 5.04 -7.02 21.59
N ARG A 300 5.32 -8.33 21.69
CA ARG A 300 4.29 -9.37 21.60
C ARG A 300 3.30 -9.30 22.77
N GLU A 301 3.79 -9.05 23.99
CA GLU A 301 2.93 -8.84 25.15
C GLU A 301 1.97 -7.66 24.96
N ILE A 302 2.48 -6.52 24.46
CA ILE A 302 1.68 -5.35 24.15
C ILE A 302 0.62 -5.69 23.08
N LEU A 303 1.02 -6.33 21.97
CA LEU A 303 0.09 -6.72 20.92
C LEU A 303 -0.96 -7.73 21.40
N ASN A 304 -0.56 -8.69 22.26
CA ASN A 304 -1.50 -9.66 22.85
C ASN A 304 -2.50 -8.97 23.77
N TYR A 305 -2.05 -7.99 24.56
CA TYR A 305 -2.93 -7.22 25.43
C TYR A 305 -4.02 -6.51 24.64
N PHE A 306 -3.67 -5.83 23.55
CA PHE A 306 -4.64 -5.13 22.70
C PHE A 306 -5.36 -6.08 21.73
N GLY A 307 -5.18 -7.40 21.85
CA GLY A 307 -5.82 -8.38 20.98
C GLY A 307 -5.27 -8.42 19.55
N ALA A 308 -4.13 -7.77 19.29
CA ALA A 308 -3.39 -7.86 18.03
C ALA A 308 -2.44 -9.06 17.98
N GLY A 309 -2.30 -9.80 19.07
CA GLY A 309 -1.37 -10.90 19.25
C GLY A 309 -1.65 -12.12 18.35
N VAL A 310 -0.59 -12.89 18.07
CA VAL A 310 -0.63 -14.13 17.27
C VAL A 310 -1.29 -15.24 18.10
N SER A 311 -2.52 -15.63 17.76
CA SER A 311 -2.94 -17.00 18.05
C SER A 311 -2.73 -17.83 16.78
N ALA A 312 -1.74 -18.71 16.81
CA ALA A 312 -1.70 -19.85 15.92
C ALA A 312 -2.78 -20.84 16.38
N ARG A 313 -4.01 -20.61 15.95
CA ARG A 313 -5.07 -21.63 15.92
C ARG A 313 -5.99 -21.31 14.75
N HIS A 314 -6.07 -22.26 13.85
CA HIS A 314 -7.17 -22.45 12.93
C HIS A 314 -8.43 -22.59 13.77
N ASP A 315 -9.31 -21.59 13.71
CA ASP A 315 -10.72 -21.78 13.99
C ASP A 315 -11.50 -20.86 13.07
N GLY A 316 -12.34 -21.50 12.28
CA GLY A 316 -13.19 -20.88 11.30
C GLY A 316 -14.25 -19.98 11.94
N HIS A 317 -14.64 -18.99 11.15
CA HIS A 317 -15.88 -18.24 11.28
C HIS A 317 -16.23 -17.62 12.63
N ALA A 318 -15.76 -16.39 12.85
CA ALA A 318 -16.59 -15.32 13.41
C ALA A 318 -15.90 -13.99 13.12
N ALA A 319 -16.58 -13.09 12.47
CA ALA A 319 -16.18 -11.69 12.36
C ALA A 319 -16.18 -11.08 13.77
N ALA A 320 -15.06 -11.22 14.47
CA ALA A 320 -14.89 -10.62 15.79
C ALA A 320 -14.74 -9.10 15.59
N ARG A 321 -15.87 -8.39 15.59
CA ARG A 321 -15.91 -6.95 15.82
C ARG A 321 -15.17 -6.68 17.13
N GLY A 322 -14.10 -5.86 17.11
CA GLY A 322 -13.52 -5.34 18.33
C GLY A 322 -12.03 -5.55 18.62
N LYS A 323 -11.21 -6.11 17.70
CA LYS A 323 -9.75 -6.20 17.93
C LYS A 323 -8.96 -5.23 17.05
N PRO A 324 -7.92 -4.55 17.58
CA PRO A 324 -7.14 -3.60 16.78
C PRO A 324 -6.43 -4.30 15.63
N ARG A 325 -6.20 -3.57 14.56
CA ARG A 325 -5.45 -4.02 13.39
C ARG A 325 -3.97 -3.74 13.59
N HIS A 326 -3.15 -4.53 12.95
CA HIS A 326 -1.72 -4.49 13.15
C HIS A 326 -0.98 -4.51 11.82
N VAL A 327 -0.02 -3.61 11.66
CA VAL A 327 0.90 -3.56 10.54
C VAL A 327 2.33 -3.64 11.10
N SER A 328 3.08 -4.64 10.67
CA SER A 328 4.49 -4.78 11.01
C SER A 328 5.36 -4.35 9.82
N LEU A 329 6.34 -3.52 10.08
CA LEU A 329 7.32 -3.08 9.09
C LEU A 329 8.63 -3.83 9.33
N LEU A 330 9.06 -4.60 8.34
CA LEU A 330 10.32 -5.35 8.37
C LEU A 330 11.37 -4.74 7.44
N ARG A 331 12.63 -4.82 7.88
CA ARG A 331 13.78 -4.57 7.04
C ARG A 331 14.14 -5.84 6.28
N GLN A 332 14.20 -5.79 4.95
CA GLN A 332 14.73 -6.87 4.15
C GLN A 332 16.27 -6.81 4.20
N SER A 333 16.89 -7.70 4.98
CA SER A 333 18.31 -7.97 4.88
C SER A 333 18.49 -9.08 3.84
N HIS A 334 19.06 -8.76 2.67
CA HIS A 334 19.51 -9.67 1.61
C HIS A 334 18.72 -10.99 1.50
N LEU A 335 17.57 -10.97 0.86
CA LEU A 335 16.93 -12.18 0.38
C LEU A 335 17.51 -12.53 -1.00
N HIS A 336 18.27 -13.63 -1.07
CA HIS A 336 18.41 -14.37 -2.30
C HIS A 336 17.01 -14.78 -2.76
N LEU A 337 16.56 -14.19 -3.84
CA LEU A 337 15.39 -14.69 -4.57
C LEU A 337 15.78 -16.07 -5.13
N GLN A 338 15.39 -17.15 -4.46
CA GLN A 338 15.29 -18.44 -5.10
C GLN A 338 14.15 -18.36 -6.13
N PRO A 339 14.38 -18.79 -7.38
CA PRO A 339 13.30 -18.92 -8.34
C PRO A 339 12.31 -19.98 -7.83
N ALA A 340 11.02 -19.71 -8.01
CA ALA A 340 9.97 -20.69 -7.71
C ALA A 340 10.24 -21.99 -8.47
N PRO A 341 10.01 -23.17 -7.86
CA PRO A 341 10.18 -24.44 -8.55
C PRO A 341 9.21 -24.52 -9.71
N GLY A 342 9.78 -24.72 -10.91
CA GLY A 342 9.01 -24.89 -12.12
C GLY A 342 8.10 -26.13 -12.00
N HIS A 343 6.83 -25.94 -12.27
CA HIS A 343 5.93 -27.05 -12.54
C HIS A 343 6.31 -27.66 -13.89
N ARG A 344 6.66 -28.94 -13.87
CA ARG A 344 6.73 -29.80 -15.03
C ARG A 344 5.32 -30.17 -15.49
#